data_ce94efaa1fef0f8741a9f954daaca94d
#
_entry.id   ce94efaa1fef0f8741a9f954daaca94d
#
_cell.length_a   1.000
_cell.length_b   1.000
_cell.length_c   1.000
_cell.angle_alpha   90.00
_cell.angle_beta   90.00
_cell.angle_gamma   90.00
#
_symmetry.space_group_name_H-M   'P 1'
#
loop_
_entity.id
_entity.type
_entity.pdbx_description
1 polymer ?
#
loop_
_entity_poly.entity_id
_entity_poly.type
_entity_poly.pdbx_seq_one_letter_code
_entity_poly.pdbx_strand_id
1 'polypeptide(L)'
;MVASGVTAKGLNGIEAEANKLAKAPKGLDGVTEGAGNVAEDVGKIVESGGKIFKFSDMTESEIVKIVERYRKKAPIEIPDTAKYKAKSMADGYEQISYKWNDGTYKYEVRWHTRTSGAPEGQGNTWVIQRTIPGNGGKKPSTQFLIGENEWVEGWKWYDAISARKNGTATQEQIELLDKGHWKE
;
A
#
# COMPACT_ATOMS: atom_id res chain seq x y z
N MET A 1 -16.43 -23.16 -28.90
CA MET A 1 -15.65 -22.69 -27.70
C MET A 1 -14.97 -21.41 -28.12
N VAL A 2 -15.46 -20.27 -27.63
CA VAL A 2 -14.90 -18.94 -27.93
C VAL A 2 -14.33 -18.41 -26.63
N ALA A 3 -13.01 -18.30 -26.55
CA ALA A 3 -12.31 -17.71 -25.43
C ALA A 3 -12.41 -16.18 -25.54
N SER A 4 -13.14 -15.54 -24.65
CA SER A 4 -13.19 -14.09 -24.53
C SER A 4 -11.92 -13.55 -23.92
N GLY A 5 -11.02 -13.03 -24.76
CA GLY A 5 -9.85 -12.30 -24.34
C GLY A 5 -10.24 -10.94 -23.78
N VAL A 6 -10.12 -10.74 -22.49
CA VAL A 6 -10.20 -9.42 -21.86
C VAL A 6 -8.88 -8.69 -22.16
N THR A 7 -8.93 -7.72 -23.05
CA THR A 7 -7.77 -6.96 -23.50
C THR A 7 -7.28 -6.00 -22.38
N ALA A 8 -5.99 -6.08 -22.12
CA ALA A 8 -5.23 -5.29 -21.14
C ALA A 8 -5.10 -3.78 -21.48
N LYS A 9 -5.97 -3.22 -22.32
CA LYS A 9 -5.88 -1.82 -22.77
C LYS A 9 -6.41 -0.77 -21.78
N GLY A 10 -7.17 -1.17 -20.75
CA GLY A 10 -7.74 -0.22 -19.78
C GLY A 10 -6.80 0.22 -18.67
N LEU A 11 -5.74 -0.55 -18.39
CA LEU A 11 -4.85 -0.28 -17.25
C LEU A 11 -3.64 0.61 -17.61
N ASN A 12 -3.26 0.65 -18.91
CA ASN A 12 -2.10 1.44 -19.36
C ASN A 12 -2.36 2.96 -19.41
N GLY A 13 -3.62 3.39 -19.49
CA GLY A 13 -3.95 4.81 -19.54
C GLY A 13 -3.71 5.53 -18.21
N ILE A 14 -4.06 4.90 -17.12
CA ILE A 14 -3.94 5.48 -15.76
C ILE A 14 -2.48 5.49 -15.30
N GLU A 15 -1.70 4.47 -15.66
CA GLU A 15 -0.26 4.42 -15.37
C GLU A 15 0.55 5.45 -16.17
N ALA A 16 0.14 5.74 -17.40
CA ALA A 16 0.81 6.73 -18.25
C ALA A 16 0.55 8.16 -17.78
N GLU A 17 -0.62 8.47 -17.23
CA GLU A 17 -0.93 9.80 -16.70
C GLU A 17 -0.26 10.05 -15.34
N ALA A 18 -0.17 9.05 -14.47
CA ALA A 18 0.57 9.16 -13.21
C ALA A 18 2.07 9.46 -13.45
N ASN A 19 2.68 8.84 -14.48
CA ASN A 19 4.05 9.16 -14.88
C ASN A 19 4.22 10.54 -15.54
N LYS A 20 3.14 11.11 -16.08
CA LYS A 20 3.17 12.45 -16.70
C LYS A 20 3.13 13.56 -15.66
N LEU A 21 2.48 13.32 -14.52
CA LEU A 21 2.42 14.24 -13.38
C LEU A 21 3.70 14.24 -12.54
N ALA A 22 4.46 13.15 -12.54
CA ALA A 22 5.78 13.08 -11.88
C ALA A 22 6.87 13.92 -12.56
N LYS A 23 6.62 14.41 -13.79
CA LYS A 23 7.45 15.41 -14.46
C LYS A 23 6.78 16.79 -14.32
N ALA A 24 6.87 17.37 -13.13
CA ALA A 24 6.44 18.75 -12.92
C ALA A 24 7.19 19.71 -13.85
N PRO A 25 6.49 20.60 -14.56
CA PRO A 25 7.15 21.62 -15.33
C PRO A 25 7.85 22.59 -14.37
N LYS A 26 9.13 22.87 -14.63
CA LYS A 26 9.87 23.96 -14.00
C LYS A 26 9.18 25.27 -14.34
N GLY A 27 8.54 25.89 -13.34
CA GLY A 27 7.99 27.24 -13.51
C GLY A 27 6.56 27.39 -12.99
N LEU A 28 6.37 27.26 -11.69
CA LEU A 28 5.18 27.77 -11.00
C LEU A 28 5.62 28.39 -9.66
N ASP A 29 6.36 29.50 -9.77
CA ASP A 29 6.65 30.41 -8.65
C ASP A 29 5.41 31.28 -8.35
N GLY A 30 4.34 30.70 -7.87
CA GLY A 30 3.15 31.51 -7.60
C GLY A 30 2.01 30.87 -6.83
N VAL A 31 2.14 29.62 -6.39
CA VAL A 31 1.05 28.91 -5.68
C VAL A 31 1.52 28.36 -4.31
N THR A 32 2.37 29.11 -3.60
CA THR A 32 2.93 28.64 -2.32
C THR A 32 2.08 28.98 -1.09
N GLU A 33 1.10 29.89 -1.16
CA GLU A 33 0.32 30.27 0.01
C GLU A 33 -0.94 29.40 0.24
N GLY A 34 -1.47 28.74 -0.79
CA GLY A 34 -2.63 27.83 -0.63
C GLY A 34 -2.28 26.38 -0.29
N ALA A 35 -1.05 25.95 -0.58
CA ALA A 35 -0.63 24.56 -0.41
C ALA A 35 -0.32 24.18 1.06
N GLY A 36 0.05 25.14 1.90
CA GLY A 36 0.31 24.96 3.31
C GLY A 36 -0.93 24.52 4.09
N ASN A 37 -2.04 25.22 3.86
CA ASN A 37 -3.28 25.00 4.62
C ASN A 37 -3.97 23.68 4.24
N VAL A 38 -3.93 23.28 2.99
CA VAL A 38 -4.53 22.01 2.53
C VAL A 38 -3.74 20.81 3.04
N ALA A 39 -2.41 20.92 3.13
CA ALA A 39 -1.58 19.85 3.66
C ALA A 39 -1.75 19.67 5.18
N GLU A 40 -1.99 20.75 5.93
CA GLU A 40 -2.31 20.70 7.36
C GLU A 40 -3.70 20.11 7.61
N ASP A 41 -4.70 20.47 6.80
CA ASP A 41 -6.06 19.94 6.93
C ASP A 41 -6.13 18.44 6.60
N VAL A 42 -5.42 18.00 5.57
CA VAL A 42 -5.32 16.56 5.26
C VAL A 42 -4.58 15.82 6.38
N GLY A 43 -3.55 16.43 6.96
CA GLY A 43 -2.87 15.90 8.15
C GLY A 43 -3.76 15.75 9.35
N LYS A 44 -4.58 16.76 9.64
CA LYS A 44 -5.55 16.75 10.74
C LYS A 44 -6.67 15.72 10.53
N ILE A 45 -7.13 15.52 9.32
CA ILE A 45 -8.14 14.50 8.98
C ILE A 45 -7.60 13.08 9.21
N VAL A 46 -6.33 12.85 8.93
CA VAL A 46 -5.67 11.55 9.13
C VAL A 46 -5.28 11.31 10.59
N GLU A 47 -4.88 12.35 11.31
CA GLU A 47 -4.42 12.27 12.71
C GLU A 47 -5.56 12.33 13.73
N SER A 48 -6.68 12.97 13.41
CA SER A 48 -7.77 13.17 14.36
C SER A 48 -8.74 12.00 14.50
N GLY A 49 -8.40 10.78 14.08
CA GLY A 49 -9.10 9.52 14.44
C GLY A 49 -10.63 9.47 14.31
N GLY A 50 -11.26 10.56 13.86
CA GLY A 50 -12.72 10.70 13.89
C GLY A 50 -13.39 10.88 12.52
N LYS A 51 -12.67 11.19 11.47
CA LYS A 51 -13.22 11.31 10.13
C LYS A 51 -12.63 10.24 9.22
N ILE A 52 -13.47 9.32 8.80
CA ILE A 52 -13.13 8.31 7.80
C ILE A 52 -12.92 9.07 6.48
N PHE A 53 -11.67 9.33 6.12
CA PHE A 53 -11.37 9.84 4.80
C PHE A 53 -11.47 8.69 3.77
N LYS A 54 -11.92 9.00 2.59
CA LYS A 54 -12.02 8.02 1.49
C LYS A 54 -11.27 8.56 0.29
N PHE A 55 -10.39 7.76 -0.27
CA PHE A 55 -9.73 8.13 -1.52
C PHE A 55 -10.69 8.34 -2.67
N SER A 56 -11.85 7.66 -2.64
CA SER A 56 -12.93 7.87 -3.62
C SER A 56 -13.51 9.29 -3.65
N ASP A 57 -13.38 10.02 -2.55
CA ASP A 57 -13.97 11.35 -2.37
C ASP A 57 -12.93 12.49 -2.55
N MET A 58 -11.67 12.13 -2.88
CA MET A 58 -10.55 13.04 -3.02
C MET A 58 -10.23 13.36 -4.46
N THR A 59 -9.70 14.53 -4.67
CA THR A 59 -9.10 14.93 -5.95
C THR A 59 -7.75 14.23 -6.14
N GLU A 60 -7.32 14.11 -7.38
CA GLU A 60 -6.02 13.53 -7.71
C GLU A 60 -4.85 14.28 -7.02
N SER A 61 -4.92 15.60 -6.95
CA SER A 61 -3.93 16.45 -6.29
C SER A 61 -3.82 16.15 -4.78
N GLU A 62 -4.93 15.92 -4.11
CA GLU A 62 -4.96 15.53 -2.70
C GLU A 62 -4.37 14.13 -2.49
N ILE A 63 -4.74 13.18 -3.35
CA ILE A 63 -4.19 11.82 -3.31
C ILE A 63 -2.67 11.83 -3.47
N VAL A 64 -2.12 12.61 -4.43
CA VAL A 64 -0.67 12.72 -4.64
C VAL A 64 0.04 13.20 -3.38
N LYS A 65 -0.47 14.25 -2.72
CA LYS A 65 0.12 14.78 -1.48
C LYS A 65 0.13 13.74 -0.36
N ILE A 66 -0.97 13.00 -0.21
CA ILE A 66 -1.07 11.93 0.79
C ILE A 66 -0.08 10.81 0.48
N VAL A 67 -0.03 10.35 -0.75
CA VAL A 67 0.87 9.27 -1.17
C VAL A 67 2.34 9.65 -0.92
N GLU A 68 2.76 10.87 -1.26
CA GLU A 68 4.12 11.32 -1.01
C GLU A 68 4.44 11.47 0.48
N ARG A 69 3.48 11.90 1.29
CA ARG A 69 3.63 11.96 2.75
C ARG A 69 3.80 10.55 3.35
N TYR A 70 2.96 9.60 2.94
CA TYR A 70 3.02 8.23 3.42
C TYR A 70 4.27 7.50 2.92
N ARG A 71 4.76 7.77 1.71
CA ARG A 71 6.04 7.25 1.22
C ARG A 71 7.18 7.49 2.21
N LYS A 72 7.24 8.72 2.76
CA LYS A 72 8.29 9.12 3.74
C LYS A 72 8.11 8.52 5.13
N LYS A 73 6.91 8.06 5.47
CA LYS A 73 6.58 7.42 6.75
C LYS A 73 6.71 5.90 6.72
N ALA A 74 6.96 5.33 5.55
CA ALA A 74 7.05 3.88 5.41
C ALA A 74 8.18 3.30 6.28
N PRO A 75 8.01 2.10 6.85
CA PRO A 75 9.03 1.46 7.69
C PRO A 75 10.26 0.99 6.91
N ILE A 76 10.21 1.00 5.59
CA ILE A 76 11.35 0.79 4.70
C ILE A 76 11.42 1.92 3.67
N GLU A 77 12.60 2.13 3.10
CA GLU A 77 12.78 3.11 2.05
C GLU A 77 12.04 2.69 0.78
N ILE A 78 11.17 3.58 0.28
CA ILE A 78 10.43 3.41 -0.97
C ILE A 78 11.05 4.34 -2.01
N PRO A 79 11.66 3.82 -3.09
CA PRO A 79 12.32 4.64 -4.09
C PRO A 79 11.32 5.55 -4.82
N ASP A 80 11.78 6.71 -5.29
CA ASP A 80 10.95 7.67 -6.03
C ASP A 80 10.40 7.10 -7.34
N THR A 81 11.06 6.07 -7.87
CA THR A 81 10.62 5.33 -9.06
C THR A 81 9.49 4.34 -8.79
N ALA A 82 9.13 4.12 -7.51
CA ALA A 82 8.03 3.21 -7.16
C ALA A 82 6.70 3.73 -7.72
N LYS A 83 5.99 2.86 -8.40
CA LYS A 83 4.61 3.13 -8.81
C LYS A 83 3.70 3.03 -7.60
N TYR A 84 2.72 3.90 -7.51
CA TYR A 84 1.74 3.86 -6.43
C TYR A 84 0.32 3.68 -6.95
N LYS A 85 -0.56 3.24 -6.06
CA LYS A 85 -2.00 3.20 -6.25
C LYS A 85 -2.67 3.44 -4.90
N ALA A 86 -3.55 4.44 -4.85
CA ALA A 86 -4.38 4.72 -3.69
C ALA A 86 -5.84 4.46 -4.05
N LYS A 87 -6.59 3.80 -3.17
CA LYS A 87 -8.00 3.54 -3.41
C LYS A 87 -8.76 3.16 -2.13
N SER A 88 -10.06 3.43 -2.16
CA SER A 88 -11.04 2.88 -1.24
C SER A 88 -11.34 1.43 -1.64
N MET A 89 -11.25 0.51 -0.69
CA MET A 89 -11.49 -0.91 -0.89
C MET A 89 -12.96 -1.25 -0.63
N ALA A 90 -13.47 -2.28 -1.31
CA ALA A 90 -14.87 -2.71 -1.19
C ALA A 90 -15.25 -3.09 0.25
N ASP A 91 -14.30 -3.60 1.03
CA ASP A 91 -14.47 -3.97 2.44
C ASP A 91 -14.44 -2.77 3.40
N GLY A 92 -14.44 -1.52 2.88
CA GLY A 92 -14.58 -0.30 3.66
C GLY A 92 -13.29 0.22 4.30
N TYR A 93 -12.11 -0.23 3.86
CA TYR A 93 -10.83 0.32 4.29
C TYR A 93 -10.12 1.06 3.15
N GLU A 94 -9.22 1.96 3.51
CA GLU A 94 -8.42 2.72 2.56
C GLU A 94 -7.04 2.09 2.42
N GLN A 95 -6.48 2.09 1.20
CA GLN A 95 -5.19 1.48 0.93
C GLN A 95 -4.34 2.32 -0.01
N ILE A 96 -3.05 2.46 0.31
CA ILE A 96 -2.01 2.89 -0.59
C ILE A 96 -1.07 1.71 -0.83
N SER A 97 -0.75 1.41 -2.08
CA SER A 97 0.25 0.41 -2.44
C SER A 97 1.36 1.05 -3.27
N TYR A 98 2.62 0.74 -2.93
CA TYR A 98 3.80 1.14 -3.67
C TYR A 98 4.46 -0.11 -4.23
N LYS A 99 4.85 -0.08 -5.50
CA LYS A 99 5.44 -1.23 -6.19
C LYS A 99 6.69 -0.82 -6.96
N TRP A 100 7.76 -1.58 -6.80
CA TRP A 100 8.99 -1.41 -7.56
C TRP A 100 9.73 -2.73 -7.74
N ASN A 101 10.78 -2.71 -8.52
CA ASN A 101 11.69 -3.83 -8.73
C ASN A 101 13.12 -3.31 -8.57
N ASP A 102 13.92 -3.98 -7.73
CA ASP A 102 15.32 -3.63 -7.49
C ASP A 102 16.31 -4.43 -8.37
N GLY A 103 15.79 -5.23 -9.30
CA GLY A 103 16.57 -6.14 -10.14
C GLY A 103 16.57 -7.57 -9.62
N THR A 104 16.38 -7.78 -8.32
CA THR A 104 16.36 -9.10 -7.66
C THR A 104 14.96 -9.47 -7.22
N TYR A 105 14.25 -8.54 -6.60
CA TYR A 105 12.92 -8.75 -6.04
C TYR A 105 11.91 -7.74 -6.58
N LYS A 106 10.66 -8.16 -6.67
CA LYS A 106 9.53 -7.25 -6.86
C LYS A 106 8.94 -6.94 -5.49
N TYR A 107 9.01 -5.68 -5.05
CA TYR A 107 8.45 -5.22 -3.78
C TYR A 107 7.03 -4.70 -3.94
N GLU A 108 6.22 -4.93 -2.93
CA GLU A 108 4.96 -4.24 -2.70
C GLU A 108 4.86 -3.85 -1.24
N VAL A 109 4.77 -2.54 -0.98
CA VAL A 109 4.53 -1.97 0.35
C VAL A 109 3.13 -1.40 0.38
N ARG A 110 2.33 -1.83 1.34
CA ARG A 110 0.93 -1.40 1.48
C ARG A 110 0.73 -0.72 2.82
N TRP A 111 0.24 0.49 2.79
CA TRP A 111 -0.39 1.13 3.93
C TRP A 111 -1.91 0.94 3.83
N HIS A 112 -2.56 0.68 4.93
CA HIS A 112 -4.01 0.60 4.96
C HIS A 112 -4.58 0.98 6.32
N THR A 113 -5.80 1.51 6.31
CA THR A 113 -6.58 1.67 7.53
C THR A 113 -6.99 0.31 8.07
N ARG A 114 -7.46 0.27 9.32
CA ARG A 114 -7.89 -0.99 9.95
C ARG A 114 -8.86 -1.76 9.04
N THR A 115 -8.58 -3.02 8.81
CA THR A 115 -9.43 -3.92 8.02
C THR A 115 -10.48 -4.60 8.87
N SER A 116 -11.58 -5.06 8.25
CA SER A 116 -12.57 -5.90 8.93
C SER A 116 -11.91 -7.17 9.49
N GLY A 117 -12.21 -7.52 10.75
CA GLY A 117 -11.61 -8.67 11.43
C GLY A 117 -10.22 -8.45 12.02
N ALA A 118 -9.61 -7.27 11.82
CA ALA A 118 -8.41 -6.89 12.55
C ALA A 118 -8.73 -6.54 14.02
N PRO A 119 -7.80 -6.75 14.97
CA PRO A 119 -7.96 -6.35 16.36
C PRO A 119 -8.35 -4.88 16.50
N GLU A 120 -9.17 -4.53 17.48
CA GLU A 120 -9.64 -3.14 17.68
C GLU A 120 -8.50 -2.14 17.85
N GLY A 121 -7.45 -2.51 18.54
CA GLY A 121 -6.27 -1.68 18.78
C GLY A 121 -5.22 -1.69 17.67
N GLN A 122 -5.46 -2.34 16.51
CA GLN A 122 -4.45 -2.43 15.45
C GLN A 122 -4.18 -1.08 14.80
N GLY A 123 -5.23 -0.26 14.57
CA GLY A 123 -5.09 1.03 13.88
C GLY A 123 -4.70 0.89 12.41
N ASN A 124 -4.05 1.93 11.89
CA ASN A 124 -3.49 1.92 10.54
C ASN A 124 -2.15 1.19 10.55
N THR A 125 -1.90 0.40 9.52
CA THR A 125 -0.69 -0.42 9.46
C THR A 125 -0.08 -0.48 8.07
N TRP A 126 1.21 -0.84 8.07
CA TRP A 126 1.96 -1.18 6.87
C TRP A 126 2.13 -2.69 6.77
N VAL A 127 2.10 -3.20 5.56
CA VAL A 127 2.47 -4.59 5.23
C VAL A 127 3.46 -4.56 4.09
N ILE A 128 4.58 -5.24 4.27
CA ILE A 128 5.70 -5.25 3.32
C ILE A 128 5.85 -6.65 2.77
N GLN A 129 5.80 -6.77 1.46
CA GLN A 129 6.04 -8.03 0.78
C GLN A 129 7.05 -7.88 -0.35
N ARG A 130 7.73 -8.97 -0.66
CA ARG A 130 8.54 -9.12 -1.86
C ARG A 130 8.20 -10.40 -2.59
N THR A 131 8.37 -10.40 -3.90
CA THR A 131 8.23 -11.59 -4.72
C THR A 131 9.59 -11.94 -5.31
N ILE A 132 10.02 -13.18 -5.08
CA ILE A 132 11.19 -13.78 -5.71
C ILE A 132 10.72 -14.24 -7.08
N PRO A 133 11.30 -13.75 -8.18
CA PRO A 133 10.94 -14.21 -9.53
C PRO A 133 11.17 -15.70 -9.69
N GLY A 134 10.30 -16.36 -10.41
CA GLY A 134 10.52 -17.75 -10.82
C GLY A 134 11.72 -17.86 -11.76
N ASN A 135 12.48 -18.94 -11.66
CA ASN A 135 13.60 -19.22 -12.53
C ASN A 135 13.71 -20.75 -12.76
N GLY A 136 14.00 -21.15 -14.00
CA GLY A 136 14.32 -22.53 -14.33
C GLY A 136 13.25 -23.55 -13.90
N GLY A 137 11.97 -23.24 -14.09
CA GLY A 137 10.85 -24.10 -13.69
C GLY A 137 10.36 -23.91 -12.25
N LYS A 138 11.04 -23.11 -11.45
CA LYS A 138 10.55 -22.71 -10.12
C LYS A 138 9.50 -21.62 -10.26
N LYS A 139 8.36 -21.78 -9.56
CA LYS A 139 7.32 -20.74 -9.49
C LYS A 139 7.79 -19.54 -8.67
N PRO A 140 7.29 -18.33 -8.97
CA PRO A 140 7.51 -17.18 -8.12
C PRO A 140 7.08 -17.47 -6.67
N SER A 141 7.85 -16.99 -5.69
CA SER A 141 7.54 -17.11 -4.27
C SER A 141 7.37 -15.73 -3.66
N THR A 142 6.33 -15.54 -2.85
CA THR A 142 6.09 -14.29 -2.11
C THR A 142 6.54 -14.47 -0.67
N GLN A 143 7.19 -13.45 -0.13
CA GLN A 143 7.61 -13.38 1.26
C GLN A 143 7.11 -12.08 1.90
N PHE A 144 6.82 -12.13 3.20
CA PHE A 144 6.41 -10.97 4.01
C PHE A 144 7.49 -10.64 5.03
N LEU A 145 7.76 -9.34 5.20
CA LEU A 145 8.68 -8.85 6.21
C LEU A 145 7.99 -8.83 7.57
N ILE A 146 8.57 -9.52 8.54
CA ILE A 146 8.16 -9.50 9.94
C ILE A 146 9.31 -9.02 10.82
N GLY A 147 9.06 -8.10 11.74
CA GLY A 147 10.16 -7.51 12.50
C GLY A 147 11.20 -6.83 11.60
N GLU A 148 12.38 -6.58 12.10
CA GLU A 148 13.36 -5.72 11.41
C GLU A 148 13.94 -6.31 10.12
N ASN A 149 14.21 -7.62 10.06
CA ASN A 149 14.91 -8.25 8.93
C ASN A 149 14.48 -9.70 8.63
N GLU A 150 13.37 -10.15 9.16
CA GLU A 150 12.91 -11.51 8.98
C GLU A 150 11.86 -11.61 7.87
N TRP A 151 12.10 -12.49 6.90
CA TRP A 151 11.18 -12.75 5.81
C TRP A 151 10.53 -14.12 5.95
N VAL A 152 9.21 -14.14 6.01
CA VAL A 152 8.43 -15.38 6.08
C VAL A 152 7.77 -15.70 4.74
N GLU A 153 7.67 -16.99 4.45
CA GLU A 153 7.01 -17.46 3.23
C GLU A 153 5.54 -17.07 3.20
N GLY A 154 5.07 -16.69 2.02
CA GLY A 154 3.71 -16.18 1.84
C GLY A 154 2.62 -17.13 2.31
N TRP A 155 2.83 -18.44 2.16
CA TRP A 155 1.83 -19.42 2.62
C TRP A 155 1.62 -19.37 4.14
N LYS A 156 2.68 -19.15 4.94
CA LYS A 156 2.57 -19.00 6.40
C LYS A 156 1.76 -17.74 6.75
N TRP A 157 2.03 -16.63 6.05
CA TRP A 157 1.30 -15.39 6.24
C TRP A 157 -0.18 -15.54 5.92
N TYR A 158 -0.52 -16.10 4.76
CA TYR A 158 -1.92 -16.28 4.34
C TYR A 158 -2.66 -17.28 5.21
N ASP A 159 -2.00 -18.32 5.68
CA ASP A 159 -2.57 -19.29 6.64
C ASP A 159 -2.91 -18.57 7.95
N ALA A 160 -2.00 -17.78 8.50
CA ALA A 160 -2.23 -16.98 9.70
C ALA A 160 -3.39 -15.98 9.54
N ILE A 161 -3.47 -15.27 8.40
CA ILE A 161 -4.59 -14.36 8.06
C ILE A 161 -5.91 -15.13 8.04
N SER A 162 -5.95 -16.30 7.41
CA SER A 162 -7.14 -17.14 7.32
C SER A 162 -7.55 -17.65 8.70
N ALA A 163 -6.61 -18.15 9.48
CA ALA A 163 -6.86 -18.64 10.83
C ALA A 163 -7.40 -17.52 11.75
N ARG A 164 -6.84 -16.30 11.66
CA ARG A 164 -7.32 -15.16 12.44
C ARG A 164 -8.75 -14.78 12.03
N LYS A 165 -9.04 -14.74 10.74
CA LYS A 165 -10.40 -14.45 10.24
C LYS A 165 -11.43 -15.46 10.73
N ASN A 166 -11.04 -16.72 10.87
CA ASN A 166 -11.89 -17.82 11.34
C ASN A 166 -11.91 -17.97 12.87
N GLY A 167 -11.18 -17.16 13.61
CA GLY A 167 -11.06 -17.27 15.09
C GLY A 167 -10.29 -18.49 15.57
N THR A 168 -9.47 -19.12 14.74
CA THR A 168 -8.70 -20.35 15.02
C THR A 168 -7.18 -20.11 15.04
N ALA A 169 -6.72 -18.86 14.98
CA ALA A 169 -5.32 -18.53 14.96
C ALA A 169 -4.61 -18.97 16.25
N THR A 170 -3.48 -19.65 16.10
CA THR A 170 -2.59 -19.97 17.22
C THR A 170 -1.87 -18.72 17.71
N GLN A 171 -1.30 -18.78 18.92
CA GLN A 171 -0.50 -17.67 19.46
C GLN A 171 0.68 -17.31 18.54
N GLU A 172 1.36 -18.29 17.96
CA GLU A 172 2.45 -18.09 17.01
C GLU A 172 1.97 -17.35 15.75
N GLN A 173 0.80 -17.69 15.21
CA GLN A 173 0.21 -17.03 14.07
C GLN A 173 -0.20 -15.59 14.39
N ILE A 174 -0.71 -15.33 15.60
CA ILE A 174 -1.04 -13.97 16.06
C ILE A 174 0.24 -13.12 16.12
N GLU A 175 1.29 -13.61 16.76
CA GLU A 175 2.57 -12.93 16.88
C GLU A 175 3.22 -12.67 15.52
N LEU A 176 3.15 -13.62 14.58
CA LEU A 176 3.62 -13.44 13.22
C LEU A 176 2.90 -12.28 12.54
N LEU A 177 1.57 -12.23 12.65
CA LEU A 177 0.78 -11.15 12.06
C LEU A 177 1.05 -9.80 12.73
N ASP A 178 1.21 -9.77 14.04
CA ASP A 178 1.48 -8.54 14.79
C ASP A 178 2.85 -7.96 14.42
N LYS A 179 3.88 -8.82 14.25
CA LYS A 179 5.21 -8.39 13.78
C LYS A 179 5.23 -7.92 12.33
N GLY A 180 4.33 -8.42 11.50
CA GLY A 180 4.25 -8.07 10.08
C GLY A 180 3.29 -6.93 9.76
N HIS A 181 2.50 -6.46 10.74
CA HIS A 181 1.67 -5.28 10.64
C HIS A 181 2.36 -4.11 11.38
N TRP A 182 3.16 -3.34 10.63
CA TRP A 182 3.89 -2.21 11.16
C TRP A 182 2.94 -1.07 11.46
N LYS A 183 2.85 -0.65 12.70
CA LYS A 183 1.98 0.46 13.11
C LYS A 183 2.46 1.78 12.55
N GLU A 184 1.51 2.66 12.18
CA GLU A 184 1.77 4.03 11.79
C GLU A 184 2.26 4.87 12.97
#